data_21a45e63b8690a1e1b6dfda002f14632
#
_entry.id   21a45e63b8690a1e1b6dfda002f14632
#
_cell.length_a   1.000
_cell.length_b   1.000
_cell.length_c   1.000
_cell.angle_alpha   90.00
_cell.angle_beta   90.00
_cell.angle_gamma   90.00
#
_symmetry.space_group_name_H-M   'P 1'
#
loop_
_entity.id
_entity.type
_entity.pdbx_description
1 polymer ?
#
loop_
_entity_poly.entity_id
_entity_poly.type
_entity_poly.pdbx_seq_one_letter_code
_entity_poly.pdbx_strand_id
1 'polypeptide(L)'
;LAGEDVLAMNDNAKAKLRNKTLGFIFQQYNLIPKLNLCENVELAMLYAGMSASERHKRSLQLLEQVGLADKAQSVPNQLSGGQQQRVAIARALAGEPAVILADEPTGALDSQTGREVLDYLQQLNTEGRTVVLITHDNSIARQAQRIVRLEDGKIVYDGPSDGAEAVVLAES
;
A
#
# COMPACT_ATOMS: atom_id res chain seq x y z
N LEU A 1 -17.22 -4.64 -3.10
CA LEU A 1 -15.81 -4.85 -3.38
C LEU A 1 -15.67 -6.05 -4.32
N ALA A 2 -15.00 -5.87 -5.47
CA ALA A 2 -14.89 -6.92 -6.50
C ALA A 2 -16.25 -7.56 -6.91
N GLY A 3 -17.32 -6.77 -6.98
CA GLY A 3 -18.67 -7.23 -7.29
C GLY A 3 -19.46 -7.81 -6.11
N GLU A 4 -18.84 -7.99 -4.95
CA GLU A 4 -19.47 -8.55 -3.76
C GLU A 4 -20.06 -7.47 -2.85
N ASP A 5 -21.25 -7.70 -2.31
CA ASP A 5 -21.86 -6.82 -1.31
C ASP A 5 -21.25 -7.08 0.08
N VAL A 6 -20.28 -6.26 0.46
CA VAL A 6 -19.57 -6.38 1.73
C VAL A 6 -20.47 -6.17 2.95
N LEU A 7 -21.55 -5.39 2.81
CA LEU A 7 -22.45 -5.09 3.93
C LEU A 7 -23.27 -6.32 4.33
N ALA A 8 -23.61 -7.17 3.37
CA ALA A 8 -24.35 -8.41 3.60
C ALA A 8 -23.49 -9.57 4.15
N MET A 9 -22.15 -9.42 4.19
CA MET A 9 -21.25 -10.48 4.62
C MET A 9 -21.10 -10.56 6.13
N ASN A 10 -20.91 -11.79 6.66
CA ASN A 10 -20.44 -11.99 8.03
C ASN A 10 -18.94 -11.67 8.16
N ASP A 11 -18.44 -11.56 9.40
CA ASP A 11 -17.05 -11.13 9.67
C ASP A 11 -15.99 -12.07 9.08
N ASN A 12 -16.23 -13.38 9.07
CA ASN A 12 -15.31 -14.35 8.46
C ASN A 12 -15.22 -14.19 6.95
N ALA A 13 -16.35 -13.95 6.27
CA ALA A 13 -16.39 -13.71 4.83
C ALA A 13 -15.69 -12.38 4.49
N LYS A 14 -15.97 -11.31 5.28
CA LYS A 14 -15.27 -10.01 5.15
C LYS A 14 -13.76 -10.14 5.31
N ALA A 15 -13.31 -10.91 6.32
CA ALA A 15 -11.88 -11.12 6.57
C ALA A 15 -11.21 -11.85 5.39
N LYS A 16 -11.83 -12.90 4.85
CA LYS A 16 -11.34 -13.63 3.68
C LYS A 16 -11.29 -12.75 2.42
N LEU A 17 -12.36 -12.01 2.14
CA LEU A 17 -12.41 -11.10 0.99
C LEU A 17 -11.33 -10.02 1.11
N ARG A 18 -11.20 -9.38 2.29
CA ARG A 18 -10.17 -8.38 2.55
C ARG A 18 -8.77 -8.93 2.32
N ASN A 19 -8.46 -10.10 2.87
CA ASN A 19 -7.15 -10.72 2.72
C ASN A 19 -6.80 -11.06 1.26
N LYS A 20 -7.81 -11.46 0.47
CA LYS A 20 -7.63 -11.80 -0.95
C LYS A 20 -7.55 -10.57 -1.86
N THR A 21 -8.25 -9.48 -1.51
CA THR A 21 -8.52 -8.38 -2.45
C THR A 21 -7.74 -7.13 -2.13
N LEU A 22 -7.39 -6.90 -0.86
CA LEU A 22 -6.80 -5.65 -0.39
C LEU A 22 -5.36 -5.85 0.09
N GLY A 23 -4.45 -4.99 -0.40
CA GLY A 23 -3.13 -4.76 0.18
C GLY A 23 -3.12 -3.44 0.95
N PHE A 24 -2.48 -3.39 2.11
CA PHE A 24 -2.41 -2.19 2.95
C PHE A 24 -0.98 -1.70 3.09
N ILE A 25 -0.79 -0.40 2.86
CA ILE A 25 0.45 0.33 3.07
C ILE A 25 0.14 1.46 4.06
N PHE A 26 0.90 1.54 5.15
CA PHE A 26 0.69 2.50 6.23
C PHE A 26 1.85 3.48 6.35
N GLN A 27 1.60 4.67 6.85
CA GLN A 27 2.61 5.69 7.11
C GLN A 27 3.75 5.21 8.02
N GLN A 28 3.43 4.45 9.07
CA GLN A 28 4.39 3.91 10.04
C GLN A 28 4.87 2.49 9.70
N TYR A 29 4.74 2.05 8.43
CA TYR A 29 5.17 0.76 7.89
C TYR A 29 4.48 -0.46 8.54
N ASN A 30 4.22 -0.44 9.84
CA ASN A 30 3.60 -1.52 10.64
C ASN A 30 4.28 -2.88 10.42
N LEU A 31 5.61 -2.88 10.36
CA LEU A 31 6.41 -4.10 10.35
C LEU A 31 6.55 -4.66 11.75
N ILE A 32 6.61 -5.98 11.87
CA ILE A 32 6.85 -6.64 13.16
C ILE A 32 8.35 -6.61 13.44
N PRO A 33 8.80 -5.91 14.51
CA PRO A 33 10.23 -5.64 14.72
C PRO A 33 11.10 -6.88 14.99
N LYS A 34 10.49 -7.97 15.48
CA LYS A 34 11.16 -9.23 15.82
C LYS A 34 11.29 -10.20 14.66
N LEU A 35 10.55 -9.97 13.56
CA LEU A 35 10.58 -10.77 12.36
C LEU A 35 11.59 -10.18 11.36
N ASN A 36 12.30 -11.03 10.62
CA ASN A 36 13.08 -10.57 9.49
C ASN A 36 12.20 -10.07 8.35
N LEU A 37 12.78 -9.51 7.27
CA LEU A 37 12.01 -8.93 6.18
C LEU A 37 11.21 -9.98 5.42
N CYS A 38 11.80 -11.15 5.19
CA CYS A 38 11.12 -12.27 4.53
C CYS A 38 9.89 -12.69 5.32
N GLU A 39 10.04 -12.90 6.64
CA GLU A 39 8.94 -13.26 7.53
C GLU A 39 7.85 -12.18 7.59
N ASN A 40 8.22 -10.89 7.59
CA ASN A 40 7.25 -9.80 7.54
C ASN A 40 6.39 -9.84 6.26
N VAL A 41 7.00 -10.15 5.12
CA VAL A 41 6.27 -10.29 3.85
C VAL A 41 5.41 -11.55 3.84
N GLU A 42 5.91 -12.65 4.41
CA GLU A 42 5.19 -13.93 4.50
C GLU A 42 3.88 -13.85 5.29
N LEU A 43 3.75 -12.91 6.25
CA LEU A 43 2.56 -12.76 7.09
C LEU A 43 1.27 -12.60 6.30
N ALA A 44 1.30 -11.85 5.21
CA ALA A 44 0.13 -11.64 4.36
C ALA A 44 -0.37 -12.92 3.68
N MET A 45 0.53 -13.88 3.47
CA MET A 45 0.25 -15.15 2.81
C MET A 45 -0.12 -16.29 3.77
N LEU A 46 0.11 -16.13 5.08
CA LEU A 46 -0.22 -17.14 6.09
C LEU A 46 -1.71 -17.53 6.05
N TYR A 47 -2.58 -16.52 5.92
CA TYR A 47 -4.02 -16.73 5.90
C TYR A 47 -4.58 -17.12 4.54
N ALA A 48 -3.75 -17.10 3.49
CA ALA A 48 -4.12 -17.52 2.14
C ALA A 48 -3.99 -19.05 1.90
N GLY A 49 -3.51 -19.80 2.91
CA GLY A 49 -3.35 -21.24 2.82
C GLY A 49 -2.13 -21.70 1.99
N MET A 50 -1.20 -20.81 1.68
CA MET A 50 0.03 -21.13 0.96
C MET A 50 0.98 -21.96 1.84
N SER A 51 1.67 -22.92 1.25
CA SER A 51 2.71 -23.70 1.95
C SER A 51 3.89 -22.82 2.38
N ALA A 52 4.64 -23.23 3.39
CA ALA A 52 5.80 -22.48 3.87
C ALA A 52 6.85 -22.24 2.76
N SER A 53 7.09 -23.24 1.91
CA SER A 53 8.03 -23.13 0.79
C SER A 53 7.58 -22.13 -0.26
N GLU A 54 6.28 -22.11 -0.61
CA GLU A 54 5.72 -21.15 -1.56
C GLU A 54 5.77 -19.72 -1.02
N ARG A 55 5.39 -19.52 0.27
CA ARG A 55 5.49 -18.20 0.92
C ARG A 55 6.92 -17.67 0.91
N HIS A 56 7.89 -18.53 1.29
CA HIS A 56 9.30 -18.15 1.31
C HIS A 56 9.82 -17.77 -0.08
N LYS A 57 9.53 -18.57 -1.08
CA LYS A 57 9.89 -18.26 -2.48
C LYS A 57 9.28 -16.94 -2.94
N ARG A 58 7.99 -16.73 -2.66
CA ARG A 58 7.26 -15.52 -3.06
C ARG A 58 7.77 -14.28 -2.34
N SER A 59 8.06 -14.38 -1.03
CA SER A 59 8.60 -13.25 -0.27
C SER A 59 9.97 -12.81 -0.76
N LEU A 60 10.86 -13.73 -1.13
CA LEU A 60 12.16 -13.39 -1.73
C LEU A 60 12.00 -12.69 -3.08
N GLN A 61 11.09 -13.15 -3.95
CA GLN A 61 10.79 -12.49 -5.23
C GLN A 61 10.29 -11.06 -5.03
N LEU A 62 9.39 -10.84 -4.05
CA LEU A 62 8.87 -9.50 -3.75
C LEU A 62 9.94 -8.58 -3.15
N LEU A 63 10.81 -9.10 -2.29
CA LEU A 63 11.95 -8.33 -1.77
C LEU A 63 12.94 -7.97 -2.88
N GLU A 64 13.14 -8.84 -3.87
CA GLU A 64 13.94 -8.53 -5.07
C GLU A 64 13.31 -7.40 -5.89
N GLN A 65 11.99 -7.43 -6.13
CA GLN A 65 11.27 -6.37 -6.85
C GLN A 65 11.41 -4.99 -6.20
N VAL A 66 11.52 -4.93 -4.87
CA VAL A 66 11.73 -3.67 -4.15
C VAL A 66 13.20 -3.38 -3.83
N GLY A 67 14.14 -4.15 -4.40
CA GLY A 67 15.58 -3.93 -4.27
C GLY A 67 16.16 -4.24 -2.88
N LEU A 68 15.61 -5.24 -2.17
CA LEU A 68 15.99 -5.63 -0.81
C LEU A 68 16.27 -7.14 -0.64
N ALA A 69 16.56 -7.85 -1.72
CA ALA A 69 16.84 -9.28 -1.68
C ALA A 69 18.03 -9.63 -0.79
N ASP A 70 19.09 -8.81 -0.83
CA ASP A 70 20.30 -8.95 -0.03
C ASP A 70 20.08 -8.76 1.47
N LYS A 71 18.95 -8.16 1.86
CA LYS A 71 18.56 -7.86 3.24
C LYS A 71 17.41 -8.74 3.76
N ALA A 72 17.04 -9.80 3.06
CA ALA A 72 15.89 -10.63 3.41
C ALA A 72 15.92 -11.15 4.86
N GLN A 73 17.09 -11.39 5.42
CA GLN A 73 17.32 -11.86 6.81
C GLN A 73 17.50 -10.72 7.83
N SER A 74 17.56 -9.46 7.39
CA SER A 74 17.64 -8.30 8.29
C SER A 74 16.30 -8.10 9.01
N VAL A 75 16.32 -7.39 10.14
CA VAL A 75 15.12 -6.97 10.88
C VAL A 75 14.84 -5.48 10.62
N PRO A 76 13.59 -5.02 10.80
CA PRO A 76 13.17 -3.66 10.45
C PRO A 76 14.04 -2.53 11.01
N ASN A 77 14.53 -2.66 12.26
CA ASN A 77 15.35 -1.64 12.91
C ASN A 77 16.76 -1.47 12.29
N GLN A 78 17.17 -2.33 11.37
CA GLN A 78 18.43 -2.25 10.62
C GLN A 78 18.25 -1.50 9.28
N LEU A 79 17.04 -1.00 8.99
CA LEU A 79 16.69 -0.37 7.72
C LEU A 79 16.40 1.12 7.89
N SER A 80 16.67 1.91 6.83
CA SER A 80 16.14 3.27 6.71
C SER A 80 14.62 3.26 6.58
N GLY A 81 13.96 4.40 6.84
CA GLY A 81 12.51 4.55 6.69
C GLY A 81 12.03 4.15 5.30
N GLY A 82 12.70 4.59 4.24
CA GLY A 82 12.35 4.22 2.88
C GLY A 82 12.52 2.73 2.57
N GLN A 83 13.52 2.09 3.16
CA GLN A 83 13.66 0.63 3.04
C GLN A 83 12.53 -0.10 3.77
N GLN A 84 12.14 0.36 4.97
CA GLN A 84 11.01 -0.20 5.69
C GLN A 84 9.70 -0.04 4.91
N GLN A 85 9.49 1.11 4.26
CA GLN A 85 8.31 1.34 3.41
C GLN A 85 8.30 0.40 2.21
N ARG A 86 9.44 0.16 1.55
CA ARG A 86 9.54 -0.82 0.47
C ARG A 86 9.21 -2.24 0.93
N VAL A 87 9.59 -2.64 2.14
CA VAL A 87 9.15 -3.93 2.72
C VAL A 87 7.64 -3.95 2.97
N ALA A 88 7.05 -2.86 3.47
CA ALA A 88 5.60 -2.75 3.67
C ALA A 88 4.84 -2.87 2.33
N ILE A 89 5.38 -2.30 1.25
CA ILE A 89 4.84 -2.47 -0.11
C ILE A 89 4.95 -3.93 -0.56
N ALA A 90 6.12 -4.57 -0.41
CA ALA A 90 6.30 -5.99 -0.74
C ALA A 90 5.29 -6.88 0.02
N ARG A 91 5.07 -6.61 1.31
CA ARG A 91 4.06 -7.29 2.12
C ARG A 91 2.65 -7.06 1.58
N ALA A 92 2.30 -5.83 1.20
CA ALA A 92 0.98 -5.52 0.63
C ALA A 92 0.71 -6.28 -0.67
N LEU A 93 1.76 -6.52 -1.48
CA LEU A 93 1.69 -7.24 -2.75
C LEU A 93 1.68 -8.77 -2.61
N ALA A 94 1.99 -9.30 -1.42
CA ALA A 94 2.21 -10.73 -1.23
C ALA A 94 0.99 -11.60 -1.58
N GLY A 95 -0.22 -11.12 -1.27
CA GLY A 95 -1.49 -11.79 -1.60
C GLY A 95 -2.02 -11.50 -3.00
N GLU A 96 -1.25 -10.85 -3.87
CA GLU A 96 -1.68 -10.44 -5.23
C GLU A 96 -3.00 -9.64 -5.22
N PRO A 97 -3.11 -8.59 -4.39
CA PRO A 97 -4.36 -7.86 -4.25
C PRO A 97 -4.74 -7.11 -5.53
N ALA A 98 -6.04 -7.03 -5.80
CA ALA A 98 -6.58 -6.20 -6.87
C ALA A 98 -6.58 -4.71 -6.52
N VAL A 99 -6.64 -4.39 -5.22
CA VAL A 99 -6.70 -3.01 -4.70
C VAL A 99 -5.63 -2.81 -3.63
N ILE A 100 -4.87 -1.73 -3.74
CA ILE A 100 -3.89 -1.28 -2.76
C ILE A 100 -4.45 -0.02 -2.08
N LEU A 101 -4.54 -0.07 -0.76
CA LEU A 101 -4.90 1.08 0.08
C LEU A 101 -3.63 1.63 0.73
N ALA A 102 -3.21 2.82 0.34
CA ALA A 102 -2.00 3.48 0.83
C ALA A 102 -2.39 4.71 1.65
N ASP A 103 -2.19 4.62 2.97
CA ASP A 103 -2.52 5.66 3.93
C ASP A 103 -1.25 6.43 4.28
N GLU A 104 -1.16 7.69 3.82
CA GLU A 104 0.00 8.58 3.95
C GLU A 104 1.34 7.88 3.66
N PRO A 105 1.50 7.18 2.53
CA PRO A 105 2.62 6.26 2.32
C PRO A 105 3.99 6.94 2.26
N THR A 106 4.03 8.26 2.19
CA THR A 106 5.26 9.07 2.13
C THR A 106 5.44 10.00 3.32
N GLY A 107 4.47 10.05 4.23
CA GLY A 107 4.43 11.04 5.33
C GLY A 107 5.58 10.93 6.35
N ALA A 108 6.30 9.80 6.40
CA ALA A 108 7.46 9.59 7.27
C ALA A 108 8.79 9.56 6.49
N LEU A 109 8.80 9.95 5.21
CA LEU A 109 9.95 9.84 4.31
C LEU A 109 10.50 11.22 3.92
N ASP A 110 11.79 11.28 3.60
CA ASP A 110 12.35 12.44 2.90
C ASP A 110 11.78 12.55 1.48
N SER A 111 11.89 13.76 0.89
CA SER A 111 11.26 14.07 -0.40
C SER A 111 11.75 13.21 -1.57
N GLN A 112 13.00 12.72 -1.55
CA GLN A 112 13.52 11.88 -2.61
C GLN A 112 12.95 10.47 -2.49
N THR A 113 13.06 9.86 -1.32
CA THR A 113 12.52 8.54 -1.02
C THR A 113 10.99 8.50 -1.19
N GLY A 114 10.30 9.58 -0.82
CA GLY A 114 8.86 9.73 -1.03
C GLY A 114 8.49 9.66 -2.51
N ARG A 115 9.23 10.34 -3.39
CA ARG A 115 9.02 10.26 -4.85
C ARG A 115 9.20 8.84 -5.38
N GLU A 116 10.27 8.14 -4.98
CA GLU A 116 10.51 6.75 -5.39
C GLU A 116 9.33 5.83 -5.00
N VAL A 117 8.74 6.03 -3.83
CA VAL A 117 7.56 5.27 -3.37
C VAL A 117 6.33 5.60 -4.23
N LEU A 118 6.08 6.88 -4.54
CA LEU A 118 4.95 7.27 -5.39
C LEU A 118 5.10 6.75 -6.81
N ASP A 119 6.29 6.84 -7.40
CA ASP A 119 6.59 6.29 -8.73
C ASP A 119 6.31 4.79 -8.79
N TYR A 120 6.68 4.05 -7.73
CA TYR A 120 6.39 2.63 -7.64
C TYR A 120 4.88 2.35 -7.55
N LEU A 121 4.12 3.13 -6.78
CA LEU A 121 2.66 3.00 -6.71
C LEU A 121 1.98 3.32 -8.05
N GLN A 122 2.47 4.32 -8.78
CA GLN A 122 2.00 4.64 -10.13
C GLN A 122 2.30 3.49 -11.12
N GLN A 123 3.49 2.89 -11.03
CA GLN A 123 3.82 1.71 -11.82
C GLN A 123 2.83 0.57 -11.57
N LEU A 124 2.53 0.25 -10.32
CA LEU A 124 1.56 -0.78 -9.95
C LEU A 124 0.16 -0.49 -10.53
N ASN A 125 -0.24 0.78 -10.57
CA ASN A 125 -1.50 1.18 -11.22
C ASN A 125 -1.44 0.97 -12.74
N THR A 126 -0.33 1.32 -13.39
CA THR A 126 -0.12 1.09 -14.83
C THR A 126 -0.16 -0.40 -15.18
N GLU A 127 0.29 -1.26 -14.27
CA GLU A 127 0.20 -2.73 -14.38
C GLU A 127 -1.22 -3.28 -14.17
N GLY A 128 -2.22 -2.42 -13.95
CA GLY A 128 -3.64 -2.77 -13.86
C GLY A 128 -4.18 -2.94 -12.43
N ARG A 129 -3.42 -2.61 -11.38
CA ARG A 129 -3.94 -2.59 -10.01
C ARG A 129 -4.67 -1.28 -9.71
N THR A 130 -5.73 -1.35 -8.92
CA THR A 130 -6.33 -0.14 -8.36
C THR A 130 -5.52 0.32 -7.14
N VAL A 131 -5.04 1.56 -7.18
CA VAL A 131 -4.35 2.19 -6.05
C VAL A 131 -5.23 3.30 -5.49
N VAL A 132 -5.61 3.18 -4.22
CA VAL A 132 -6.31 4.23 -3.46
C VAL A 132 -5.30 4.85 -2.50
N LEU A 133 -4.93 6.10 -2.78
CA LEU A 133 -3.99 6.86 -1.98
C LEU A 133 -4.77 7.83 -1.07
N ILE A 134 -4.52 7.77 0.22
CA ILE A 134 -5.05 8.72 1.21
C ILE A 134 -3.92 9.66 1.55
N THR A 135 -4.14 10.95 1.38
CA THR A 135 -3.15 11.99 1.71
C THR A 135 -3.83 13.34 1.98
N HIS A 136 -3.20 14.16 2.80
CA HIS A 136 -3.54 15.56 2.99
C HIS A 136 -2.64 16.50 2.14
N ASP A 137 -1.66 15.94 1.42
CA ASP A 137 -0.77 16.70 0.54
C ASP A 137 -1.40 16.86 -0.84
N ASN A 138 -1.77 18.11 -1.18
CA ASN A 138 -2.36 18.47 -2.46
C ASN A 138 -1.44 18.16 -3.65
N SER A 139 -0.11 18.25 -3.48
CA SER A 139 0.86 17.97 -4.54
C SER A 139 0.91 16.49 -4.89
N ILE A 140 0.72 15.64 -3.90
CA ILE A 140 0.61 14.19 -4.07
C ILE A 140 -0.75 13.83 -4.65
N ALA A 141 -1.84 14.40 -4.12
CA ALA A 141 -3.19 14.15 -4.61
C ALA A 141 -3.34 14.44 -6.11
N ARG A 142 -2.73 15.54 -6.61
CA ARG A 142 -2.76 15.89 -8.04
C ARG A 142 -2.06 14.89 -8.97
N GLN A 143 -1.28 13.97 -8.45
CA GLN A 143 -0.64 12.92 -9.26
C GLN A 143 -1.57 11.74 -9.53
N ALA A 144 -2.72 11.66 -8.85
CA ALA A 144 -3.73 10.65 -9.11
C ALA A 144 -4.55 10.99 -10.38
N GLN A 145 -5.21 10.00 -10.95
CA GLN A 145 -6.13 10.20 -12.09
C GLN A 145 -7.47 10.80 -11.64
N ARG A 146 -7.92 10.46 -10.42
CA ARG A 146 -9.17 10.88 -9.82
C ARG A 146 -8.94 11.25 -8.37
N ILE A 147 -9.60 12.30 -7.91
CA ILE A 147 -9.59 12.74 -6.52
C ILE A 147 -11.00 12.66 -5.96
N VAL A 148 -11.11 12.11 -4.75
CA VAL A 148 -12.30 12.21 -3.90
C VAL A 148 -11.90 13.03 -2.68
N ARG A 149 -12.39 14.28 -2.61
CA ARG A 149 -12.09 15.18 -1.48
C ARG A 149 -13.19 15.09 -0.44
N LEU A 150 -12.77 14.89 0.82
CA LEU A 150 -13.67 14.84 1.97
C LEU A 150 -13.41 16.04 2.90
N GLU A 151 -14.48 16.68 3.34
CA GLU A 151 -14.47 17.70 4.39
C GLU A 151 -15.59 17.37 5.40
N ASP A 152 -15.28 17.36 6.68
CA ASP A 152 -16.23 17.05 7.77
C ASP A 152 -17.03 15.76 7.53
N GLY A 153 -16.39 14.75 6.97
CA GLY A 153 -17.00 13.45 6.66
C GLY A 153 -17.94 13.44 5.45
N LYS A 154 -17.98 14.53 4.66
CA LYS A 154 -18.78 14.62 3.44
C LYS A 154 -17.88 14.71 2.22
N ILE A 155 -18.32 14.07 1.12
CA ILE A 155 -17.66 14.24 -0.18
C ILE A 155 -18.04 15.61 -0.72
N VAL A 156 -17.01 16.48 -0.91
CA VAL A 156 -17.17 17.82 -1.48
C VAL A 156 -16.69 17.90 -2.93
N TYR A 157 -15.85 16.94 -3.34
CA TYR A 157 -15.42 16.77 -4.73
C TYR A 157 -15.24 15.30 -5.08
N ASP A 158 -15.59 14.93 -6.29
CA ASP A 158 -15.34 13.60 -6.87
C ASP A 158 -15.17 13.74 -8.38
N GLY A 159 -13.95 13.67 -8.88
CA GLY A 159 -13.65 13.91 -10.28
C GLY A 159 -12.16 13.79 -10.63
N PRO A 160 -11.79 14.19 -11.87
CA PRO A 160 -10.39 14.16 -12.33
C PRO A 160 -9.50 15.11 -11.51
N SER A 161 -8.22 14.79 -11.40
CA SER A 161 -7.27 15.52 -10.55
C SER A 161 -6.91 16.92 -11.06
N ASP A 162 -7.18 17.25 -12.31
CA ASP A 162 -7.00 18.56 -12.94
C ASP A 162 -8.21 19.51 -12.75
N GLY A 163 -9.30 19.01 -12.15
CA GLY A 163 -10.47 19.83 -11.85
C GLY A 163 -10.13 21.01 -10.91
N ALA A 164 -10.80 22.16 -11.11
CA ALA A 164 -10.53 23.38 -10.36
C ALA A 164 -10.74 23.22 -8.84
N GLU A 165 -11.68 22.37 -8.43
CA GLU A 165 -12.03 22.13 -7.02
C GLU A 165 -11.39 20.86 -6.45
N ALA A 166 -10.51 20.18 -7.23
CA ALA A 166 -9.92 18.91 -6.85
C ALA A 166 -9.08 19.00 -5.57
N VAL A 167 -8.38 20.13 -5.35
CA VAL A 167 -7.56 20.38 -4.17
C VAL A 167 -7.83 21.77 -3.62
N VAL A 168 -7.64 21.95 -2.31
CA VAL A 168 -7.70 23.29 -1.69
C VAL A 168 -6.44 24.03 -2.11
N LEU A 169 -6.60 25.15 -2.82
CA LEU A 169 -5.50 26.09 -3.01
C LEU A 169 -5.22 26.72 -1.65
N ALA A 170 -3.97 26.66 -1.19
CA ALA A 170 -3.57 27.40 0.00
C ALA A 170 -3.89 28.88 -0.25
N GLU A 171 -4.72 29.49 0.59
CA GLU A 171 -4.89 30.94 0.61
C GLU A 171 -3.51 31.54 0.89
N SER A 172 -3.02 32.31 -0.06
CA SER A 172 -1.73 33.02 -0.04
C SER A 172 -1.69 34.14 0.99
#